data_b731f3ebc6769c9161ad524ab0cc8fc3
#
_entry.id   b731f3ebc6769c9161ad524ab0cc8fc3
#
_cell.length_a   1.000
_cell.length_b   1.000
_cell.length_c   1.000
_cell.angle_alpha   90.00
_cell.angle_beta   90.00
_cell.angle_gamma   90.00
#
_symmetry.space_group_name_H-M   'P 1'
#
loop_
_entity.id
_entity.type
_entity.pdbx_description
1 polymer ?
#
loop_
_entity_poly.entity_id
_entity_poly.type
_entity_poly.pdbx_seq_one_letter_code
_entity_poly.pdbx_strand_id
1 'polypeptide(L)'
;MTLESLRRDIDRIDARILSLLDERLEKGLLTRRHKSGSLDSGREAEVLGRVSARSRCLADEAFTTGLYRRIMDESKAIQDRRLSLIGFQGMHGAYGEAAARAWAPEAATMPFGEFSQVFDAVLAGDVDYGIVPVENTLGGVVGQVNSILVTTELRVAGAVDMAVSHCLLAPPGADHRELRTVYSHGQALSQCRRFIERNGLEGVDWFDTAGAARMIAEERPKGAAAIASRFAAELYGLEIIKDGIQDSPNNRTRFFVLAKEARQATNGPADGDHGRAGDHGRAGDHGKAGDKCSAVFFADDKAGALFAVLEVFAEAGINLTRIESVPTEPGDYAIFIDFAGSDRDEAVIKALDRAG
;
A
#
# COMPACT_ATOMS: atom_id res chain seq x y z
N MET A 1 -32.96 -9.76 -22.90
CA MET A 1 -32.12 -10.35 -21.85
C MET A 1 -31.64 -11.69 -22.36
N THR A 2 -30.32 -11.91 -22.48
CA THR A 2 -29.74 -13.16 -22.97
C THR A 2 -29.17 -13.96 -21.81
N LEU A 3 -29.00 -15.29 -21.96
CA LEU A 3 -28.37 -16.15 -20.95
C LEU A 3 -26.97 -15.64 -20.59
N GLU A 4 -26.22 -15.20 -21.57
CA GLU A 4 -24.87 -14.65 -21.39
C GLU A 4 -24.88 -13.34 -20.59
N SER A 5 -25.86 -12.45 -20.83
CA SER A 5 -26.05 -11.24 -20.02
C SER A 5 -26.33 -11.58 -18.55
N LEU A 6 -27.20 -12.58 -18.29
CA LEU A 6 -27.52 -13.03 -16.94
C LEU A 6 -26.30 -13.64 -16.22
N ARG A 7 -25.51 -14.44 -16.92
CA ARG A 7 -24.27 -15.01 -16.35
C ARG A 7 -23.29 -13.91 -15.96
N ARG A 8 -23.05 -12.92 -16.84
CA ARG A 8 -22.21 -11.77 -16.50
C ARG A 8 -22.72 -10.97 -15.30
N ASP A 9 -24.05 -10.82 -15.17
CA ASP A 9 -24.63 -10.17 -14.00
C ASP A 9 -24.40 -10.97 -12.71
N ILE A 10 -24.48 -12.31 -12.77
CA ILE A 10 -24.16 -13.21 -11.64
C ILE A 10 -22.67 -13.08 -11.27
N ASP A 11 -21.75 -13.18 -12.25
CA ASP A 11 -20.30 -13.05 -12.00
C ASP A 11 -19.96 -11.74 -11.30
N ARG A 12 -20.63 -10.63 -11.70
CA ARG A 12 -20.46 -9.32 -11.07
C ARG A 12 -20.96 -9.31 -9.63
N ILE A 13 -22.08 -9.95 -9.36
CA ILE A 13 -22.63 -10.08 -7.99
C ILE A 13 -21.69 -10.92 -7.13
N ASP A 14 -21.17 -12.03 -7.65
CA ASP A 14 -20.24 -12.91 -6.92
C ASP A 14 -18.95 -12.19 -6.56
N ALA A 15 -18.38 -11.42 -7.47
CA ALA A 15 -17.20 -10.59 -7.19
C ALA A 15 -17.46 -9.60 -6.04
N ARG A 16 -18.63 -8.95 -6.02
CA ARG A 16 -19.02 -8.05 -4.93
C ARG A 16 -19.24 -8.78 -3.60
N ILE A 17 -19.80 -9.97 -3.62
CA ILE A 17 -19.96 -10.79 -2.40
C ILE A 17 -18.59 -11.14 -1.81
N LEU A 18 -17.62 -11.55 -2.65
CA LEU A 18 -16.25 -11.84 -2.22
C LEU A 18 -15.58 -10.61 -1.61
N SER A 19 -15.64 -9.47 -2.28
CA SER A 19 -15.08 -8.21 -1.78
C SER A 19 -15.68 -7.80 -0.43
N LEU A 20 -17.01 -7.95 -0.24
CA LEU A 20 -17.67 -7.62 1.02
C LEU A 20 -17.34 -8.63 2.14
N LEU A 21 -17.09 -9.89 1.80
CA LEU A 21 -16.62 -10.88 2.77
C LEU A 21 -15.21 -10.55 3.25
N ASP A 22 -14.29 -10.21 2.36
CA ASP A 22 -12.93 -9.80 2.70
C ASP A 22 -12.96 -8.56 3.61
N GLU A 23 -13.68 -7.51 3.21
CA GLU A 23 -13.85 -6.31 4.03
C GLU A 23 -14.40 -6.64 5.44
N ARG A 24 -15.38 -7.54 5.52
CA ARG A 24 -15.93 -7.96 6.79
C ARG A 24 -14.91 -8.71 7.66
N LEU A 25 -14.09 -9.57 7.06
CA LEU A 25 -13.03 -10.30 7.77
C LEU A 25 -11.95 -9.37 8.29
N GLU A 26 -11.55 -8.38 7.51
CA GLU A 26 -10.62 -7.31 7.91
C GLU A 26 -11.14 -6.52 9.10
N LYS A 27 -12.41 -6.08 9.06
CA LYS A 27 -13.05 -5.43 10.23
C LYS A 27 -13.09 -6.36 11.44
N GLY A 28 -13.22 -7.67 11.22
CA GLY A 28 -13.09 -8.69 12.26
C GLY A 28 -11.70 -8.69 12.90
N LEU A 29 -10.63 -8.65 12.09
CA LEU A 29 -9.25 -8.58 12.56
C LEU A 29 -8.99 -7.33 13.38
N LEU A 30 -9.41 -6.15 12.91
CA LEU A 30 -9.31 -4.89 13.66
C LEU A 30 -10.09 -4.95 14.98
N THR A 31 -11.32 -5.51 14.96
CA THR A 31 -12.12 -5.67 16.18
C THR A 31 -11.41 -6.50 17.25
N ARG A 32 -10.58 -7.47 16.87
CA ARG A 32 -9.80 -8.31 17.78
C ARG A 32 -8.84 -7.49 18.66
N ARG A 33 -8.31 -6.38 18.13
CA ARG A 33 -7.40 -5.48 18.87
C ARG A 33 -8.06 -4.79 20.06
N HIS A 34 -9.37 -4.61 19.99
CA HIS A 34 -10.17 -3.96 21.04
C HIS A 34 -10.88 -4.94 22.00
N LYS A 35 -10.62 -6.26 21.86
CA LYS A 35 -11.25 -7.29 22.68
C LYS A 35 -10.22 -8.19 23.35
N SER A 36 -10.58 -8.72 24.51
CA SER A 36 -9.75 -9.70 25.22
C SER A 36 -9.80 -11.11 24.61
N GLY A 37 -10.78 -11.40 23.71
CA GLY A 37 -10.95 -12.71 23.03
C GLY A 37 -11.68 -12.60 21.71
N SER A 38 -11.67 -13.67 20.92
CA SER A 38 -12.40 -13.77 19.65
C SER A 38 -13.90 -14.09 19.85
N LEU A 39 -14.28 -14.68 20.99
CA LEU A 39 -15.64 -15.11 21.29
C LEU A 39 -16.46 -13.99 21.92
N ASP A 40 -17.62 -13.71 21.33
CA ASP A 40 -18.67 -12.81 21.85
C ASP A 40 -20.04 -13.38 21.47
N SER A 41 -20.53 -14.29 22.32
CA SER A 41 -21.78 -15.02 22.07
C SER A 41 -23.01 -14.10 22.02
N GLY A 42 -23.01 -13.00 22.78
CA GLY A 42 -24.10 -12.01 22.74
C GLY A 42 -24.17 -11.32 21.39
N ARG A 43 -23.02 -10.90 20.86
CA ARG A 43 -22.93 -10.27 19.53
C ARG A 43 -23.27 -11.25 18.40
N GLU A 44 -22.86 -12.51 18.51
CA GLU A 44 -23.21 -13.54 17.54
C GLU A 44 -24.73 -13.74 17.47
N ALA A 45 -25.39 -13.86 18.62
CA ALA A 45 -26.87 -13.99 18.69
C ALA A 45 -27.58 -12.78 18.07
N GLU A 46 -27.09 -11.56 18.37
CA GLU A 46 -27.63 -10.32 17.79
C GLU A 46 -27.48 -10.30 16.26
N VAL A 47 -26.32 -10.68 15.72
CA VAL A 47 -26.08 -10.72 14.27
C VAL A 47 -27.02 -11.73 13.62
N LEU A 48 -27.13 -12.95 14.15
CA LEU A 48 -28.02 -13.97 13.60
C LEU A 48 -29.49 -13.53 13.65
N GLY A 49 -29.95 -12.90 14.74
CA GLY A 49 -31.30 -12.36 14.84
C GLY A 49 -31.59 -11.30 13.78
N ARG A 50 -30.64 -10.38 13.52
CA ARG A 50 -30.79 -9.38 12.46
C ARG A 50 -30.81 -9.98 11.06
N VAL A 51 -30.02 -11.02 10.82
CA VAL A 51 -29.98 -11.73 9.54
C VAL A 51 -31.27 -12.48 9.31
N SER A 52 -31.75 -13.23 10.30
CA SER A 52 -33.05 -13.93 10.27
C SER A 52 -34.18 -12.95 9.92
N ALA A 53 -34.27 -11.82 10.62
CA ALA A 53 -35.31 -10.81 10.37
C ALA A 53 -35.24 -10.17 8.97
N ARG A 54 -34.11 -10.25 8.26
CA ARG A 54 -33.92 -9.72 6.91
C ARG A 54 -34.00 -10.79 5.81
N SER A 55 -34.18 -12.07 6.18
CA SER A 55 -34.33 -13.15 5.22
C SER A 55 -35.57 -12.93 4.35
N ARG A 56 -35.47 -13.23 3.06
CA ARG A 56 -36.53 -13.03 2.06
C ARG A 56 -36.87 -14.32 1.33
N CYS A 57 -37.86 -14.27 0.45
CA CYS A 57 -38.43 -15.44 -0.21
C CYS A 57 -37.45 -16.38 -0.91
N LEU A 58 -36.37 -15.84 -1.52
CA LEU A 58 -35.40 -16.66 -2.25
C LEU A 58 -34.26 -17.17 -1.36
N ALA A 59 -33.88 -16.40 -0.33
CA ALA A 59 -32.89 -16.80 0.67
C ALA A 59 -33.63 -16.97 2.01
N ASP A 60 -33.99 -18.20 2.34
CA ASP A 60 -34.73 -18.50 3.56
C ASP A 60 -33.86 -18.30 4.82
N GLU A 61 -34.50 -18.35 5.97
CA GLU A 61 -33.86 -18.14 7.26
C GLU A 61 -32.80 -19.22 7.55
N ALA A 62 -33.04 -20.46 7.19
CA ALA A 62 -32.11 -21.57 7.45
C ALA A 62 -30.84 -21.40 6.63
N PHE A 63 -30.94 -21.03 5.35
CA PHE A 63 -29.83 -20.74 4.47
C PHE A 63 -29.01 -19.52 4.97
N THR A 64 -29.67 -18.40 5.21
CA THR A 64 -28.99 -17.16 5.59
C THR A 64 -28.32 -17.27 6.96
N THR A 65 -28.94 -17.84 7.96
CA THR A 65 -28.32 -18.04 9.28
C THR A 65 -27.20 -19.07 9.23
N GLY A 66 -27.33 -20.14 8.44
CA GLY A 66 -26.27 -21.12 8.20
C GLY A 66 -25.02 -20.50 7.56
N LEU A 67 -25.23 -19.67 6.53
CA LEU A 67 -24.16 -18.94 5.87
C LEU A 67 -23.43 -17.99 6.84
N TYR A 68 -24.17 -17.18 7.61
CA TYR A 68 -23.57 -16.24 8.54
C TYR A 68 -22.84 -16.92 9.71
N ARG A 69 -23.29 -18.08 10.18
CA ARG A 69 -22.51 -18.88 11.15
C ARG A 69 -21.14 -19.25 10.57
N ARG A 70 -21.08 -19.77 9.35
CA ARG A 70 -19.81 -20.10 8.69
C ARG A 70 -18.90 -18.88 8.55
N ILE A 71 -19.45 -17.73 8.13
CA ILE A 71 -18.68 -16.48 8.02
C ILE A 71 -18.12 -16.06 9.40
N MET A 72 -18.89 -16.18 10.46
CA MET A 72 -18.44 -15.85 11.82
C MET A 72 -17.38 -16.84 12.33
N ASP A 73 -17.55 -18.13 12.04
CA ASP A 73 -16.57 -19.15 12.43
C ASP A 73 -15.24 -18.94 11.71
N GLU A 74 -15.24 -18.63 10.42
CA GLU A 74 -14.03 -18.27 9.67
C GLU A 74 -13.40 -16.99 10.23
N SER A 75 -14.20 -15.96 10.52
CA SER A 75 -13.69 -14.73 11.14
C SER A 75 -12.97 -14.99 12.47
N LYS A 76 -13.51 -15.87 13.33
CA LYS A 76 -12.86 -16.30 14.58
C LYS A 76 -11.56 -17.04 14.31
N ALA A 77 -11.59 -18.00 13.38
CA ALA A 77 -10.41 -18.79 13.01
C ALA A 77 -9.25 -17.88 12.52
N ILE A 78 -9.56 -16.86 11.71
CA ILE A 78 -8.56 -15.89 11.23
C ILE A 78 -8.04 -15.02 12.38
N GLN A 79 -8.92 -14.55 13.28
CA GLN A 79 -8.54 -13.77 14.46
C GLN A 79 -7.60 -14.55 15.40
N ASP A 80 -7.81 -15.86 15.54
CA ASP A 80 -7.00 -16.73 16.41
C ASP A 80 -5.60 -17.01 15.85
N ARG A 81 -5.36 -16.79 14.54
CA ARG A 81 -4.02 -16.88 13.93
C ARG A 81 -3.07 -15.80 14.43
N ARG A 82 -3.57 -14.72 15.03
CA ARG A 82 -2.78 -13.58 15.54
C ARG A 82 -1.83 -13.00 14.49
N LEU A 83 -2.34 -12.82 13.27
CA LEU A 83 -1.58 -12.26 12.18
C LEU A 83 -1.07 -10.85 12.53
N SER A 84 0.14 -10.52 12.09
CA SER A 84 0.58 -9.12 12.05
C SER A 84 -0.27 -8.35 11.05
N LEU A 85 -0.68 -7.13 11.42
CA LEU A 85 -1.50 -6.27 10.59
C LEU A 85 -0.66 -5.10 10.06
N ILE A 86 -0.73 -4.84 8.76
CA ILE A 86 -0.02 -3.74 8.11
C ILE A 86 -1.03 -2.80 7.46
N GLY A 87 -1.09 -1.55 7.95
CA GLY A 87 -1.89 -0.49 7.34
C GLY A 87 -1.21 0.08 6.10
N PHE A 88 -1.98 0.35 5.06
CA PHE A 88 -1.54 1.07 3.86
C PHE A 88 -2.62 2.03 3.39
N GLN A 89 -2.24 3.09 2.64
CA GLN A 89 -3.20 4.02 2.06
C GLN A 89 -3.65 3.52 0.68
N GLY A 90 -4.93 3.69 0.39
CA GLY A 90 -5.58 3.33 -0.87
C GLY A 90 -6.48 2.11 -0.75
N MET A 91 -6.78 1.50 -1.88
CA MET A 91 -7.59 0.28 -1.97
C MET A 91 -6.71 -0.96 -2.17
N HIS A 92 -7.26 -2.15 -1.92
CA HIS A 92 -6.60 -3.39 -2.27
C HIS A 92 -6.18 -3.40 -3.74
N GLY A 93 -4.97 -3.90 -4.02
CA GLY A 93 -4.34 -3.81 -5.34
C GLY A 93 -3.43 -2.60 -5.53
N ALA A 94 -3.37 -1.67 -4.54
CA ALA A 94 -2.48 -0.51 -4.58
C ALA A 94 -1.00 -0.91 -4.42
N TYR A 95 -0.09 -0.05 -4.87
CA TYR A 95 1.35 -0.25 -4.71
C TYR A 95 1.79 -0.29 -3.24
N GLY A 96 1.10 0.43 -2.35
CA GLY A 96 1.32 0.35 -0.91
C GLY A 96 1.06 -1.05 -0.35
N GLU A 97 -0.01 -1.71 -0.78
CA GLU A 97 -0.28 -3.09 -0.40
C GLU A 97 0.76 -4.05 -0.98
N ALA A 98 1.13 -3.88 -2.25
CA ALA A 98 2.16 -4.70 -2.87
C ALA A 98 3.50 -4.59 -2.12
N ALA A 99 3.86 -3.38 -1.66
CA ALA A 99 5.04 -3.15 -0.82
C ALA A 99 4.90 -3.81 0.57
N ALA A 100 3.72 -3.76 1.19
CA ALA A 100 3.46 -4.44 2.47
C ALA A 100 3.64 -5.96 2.36
N ARG A 101 3.09 -6.56 1.30
CA ARG A 101 3.23 -8.00 1.02
C ARG A 101 4.66 -8.40 0.70
N ALA A 102 5.42 -7.55 0.01
CA ALA A 102 6.83 -7.79 -0.26
C ALA A 102 7.67 -7.76 1.02
N TRP A 103 7.33 -6.88 1.98
CA TRP A 103 8.04 -6.78 3.26
C TRP A 103 7.66 -7.89 4.24
N ALA A 104 6.39 -8.26 4.33
CA ALA A 104 5.92 -9.32 5.22
C ALA A 104 4.79 -10.13 4.56
N PRO A 105 5.11 -11.16 3.78
CA PRO A 105 4.15 -11.95 3.01
C PRO A 105 3.04 -12.60 3.85
N GLU A 106 3.33 -12.93 5.11
CA GLU A 106 2.40 -13.59 6.04
C GLU A 106 1.50 -12.62 6.80
N ALA A 107 1.70 -11.31 6.66
CA ALA A 107 0.89 -10.31 7.34
C ALA A 107 -0.44 -10.07 6.60
N ALA A 108 -1.47 -9.68 7.37
CA ALA A 108 -2.71 -9.19 6.77
C ALA A 108 -2.60 -7.68 6.50
N THR A 109 -3.01 -7.27 5.32
CA THR A 109 -2.96 -5.88 4.87
C THR A 109 -4.29 -5.18 5.11
N MET A 110 -4.26 -3.94 5.66
CA MET A 110 -5.44 -3.16 6.04
C MET A 110 -5.48 -1.84 5.25
N PRO A 111 -6.51 -1.62 4.41
CA PRO A 111 -6.64 -0.40 3.62
C PRO A 111 -7.17 0.77 4.48
N PHE A 112 -6.58 1.95 4.28
CA PHE A 112 -7.01 3.22 4.86
C PHE A 112 -7.19 4.27 3.75
N GLY A 113 -8.13 5.19 3.93
CA GLY A 113 -8.42 6.22 2.93
C GLY A 113 -7.29 7.25 2.78
N GLU A 114 -6.69 7.64 3.91
CA GLU A 114 -5.71 8.72 4.02
C GLU A 114 -4.42 8.23 4.66
N PHE A 115 -3.29 8.89 4.35
CA PHE A 115 -2.01 8.59 4.99
C PHE A 115 -2.07 8.82 6.51
N SER A 116 -2.68 9.91 6.98
CA SER A 116 -2.84 10.21 8.40
C SER A 116 -3.49 9.06 9.17
N GLN A 117 -4.50 8.42 8.58
CA GLN A 117 -5.18 7.27 9.19
C GLN A 117 -4.26 6.06 9.36
N VAL A 118 -3.28 5.87 8.47
CA VAL A 118 -2.27 4.80 8.62
C VAL A 118 -1.40 5.07 9.85
N PHE A 119 -0.93 6.32 10.01
CA PHE A 119 -0.14 6.72 11.19
C PHE A 119 -0.96 6.57 12.47
N ASP A 120 -2.19 7.07 12.49
CA ASP A 120 -3.10 7.00 13.63
C ASP A 120 -3.39 5.55 14.03
N ALA A 121 -3.61 4.65 13.07
CA ALA A 121 -3.87 3.23 13.31
C ALA A 121 -2.67 2.52 13.95
N VAL A 122 -1.44 2.86 13.54
CA VAL A 122 -0.22 2.34 14.18
C VAL A 122 -0.10 2.92 15.59
N LEU A 123 -0.28 4.23 15.77
CA LEU A 123 -0.23 4.90 17.08
C LEU A 123 -1.31 4.37 18.04
N ALA A 124 -2.50 4.06 17.56
CA ALA A 124 -3.56 3.44 18.37
C ALA A 124 -3.26 1.97 18.70
N GLY A 125 -2.45 1.28 17.89
CA GLY A 125 -2.20 -0.16 17.99
C GLY A 125 -3.27 -1.01 17.30
N ASP A 126 -4.05 -0.40 16.41
CA ASP A 126 -5.03 -1.10 15.56
C ASP A 126 -4.33 -1.99 14.54
N VAL A 127 -3.18 -1.53 14.05
CA VAL A 127 -2.25 -2.29 13.22
C VAL A 127 -0.85 -2.29 13.84
N ASP A 128 -0.06 -3.31 13.54
CA ASP A 128 1.31 -3.44 14.07
C ASP A 128 2.29 -2.56 13.32
N TYR A 129 2.05 -2.38 12.02
CA TYR A 129 2.90 -1.62 11.12
C TYR A 129 2.05 -0.76 10.18
N GLY A 130 2.63 0.35 9.74
CA GLY A 130 2.10 1.16 8.63
C GLY A 130 3.11 1.18 7.48
N ILE A 131 2.65 1.12 6.23
CA ILE A 131 3.52 1.31 5.09
C ILE A 131 3.10 2.54 4.29
N VAL A 132 4.04 3.44 4.05
CA VAL A 132 3.78 4.73 3.41
C VAL A 132 4.84 5.06 2.37
N PRO A 133 4.47 5.59 1.19
CA PRO A 133 5.42 6.02 0.18
C PRO A 133 6.09 7.34 0.62
N VAL A 134 7.41 7.41 0.55
CA VAL A 134 8.16 8.63 0.94
C VAL A 134 8.74 9.37 -0.24
N GLU A 135 9.07 8.65 -1.30
CA GLU A 135 9.70 9.18 -2.50
C GLU A 135 9.37 8.34 -3.73
N ASN A 136 9.19 8.99 -4.86
CA ASN A 136 9.07 8.35 -6.17
C ASN A 136 10.08 8.98 -7.14
N THR A 137 10.78 8.18 -7.92
CA THR A 137 11.86 8.66 -8.81
C THR A 137 11.41 9.66 -9.88
N LEU A 138 10.13 9.64 -10.27
CA LEU A 138 9.54 10.55 -11.25
C LEU A 138 8.67 11.64 -10.62
N GLY A 139 7.98 11.30 -9.55
CA GLY A 139 7.05 12.19 -8.85
C GLY A 139 7.70 12.99 -7.73
N GLY A 140 8.97 12.68 -7.39
CA GLY A 140 9.65 13.29 -6.27
C GLY A 140 9.11 12.84 -4.92
N VAL A 141 9.19 13.72 -3.95
CA VAL A 141 8.85 13.47 -2.56
C VAL A 141 7.34 13.45 -2.34
N VAL A 142 6.86 12.57 -1.47
CA VAL A 142 5.45 12.53 -1.05
C VAL A 142 5.25 13.49 0.12
N GLY A 143 4.98 14.76 -0.19
CA GLY A 143 4.95 15.85 0.80
C GLY A 143 4.02 15.60 1.98
N GLN A 144 2.81 15.06 1.75
CA GLN A 144 1.88 14.73 2.83
C GLN A 144 2.47 13.74 3.85
N VAL A 145 3.13 12.69 3.37
CA VAL A 145 3.77 11.68 4.24
C VAL A 145 4.92 12.30 5.02
N ASN A 146 5.77 13.07 4.34
CA ASN A 146 6.93 13.68 4.98
C ASN A 146 6.52 14.70 6.06
N SER A 147 5.46 15.47 5.83
CA SER A 147 4.94 16.39 6.87
C SER A 147 4.47 15.64 8.13
N ILE A 148 3.86 14.47 7.99
CA ILE A 148 3.46 13.66 9.14
C ILE A 148 4.66 13.00 9.80
N LEU A 149 5.64 12.53 9.01
CA LEU A 149 6.88 11.91 9.51
C LEU A 149 7.68 12.85 10.42
N VAL A 150 7.64 14.15 10.18
CA VAL A 150 8.32 15.15 11.02
C VAL A 150 7.75 15.23 12.43
N THR A 151 6.44 15.03 12.59
CA THR A 151 5.72 15.23 13.87
C THR A 151 5.34 13.94 14.58
N THR A 152 5.51 12.78 13.92
CA THR A 152 5.11 11.49 14.48
C THR A 152 6.10 10.94 15.49
N GLU A 153 5.62 10.22 16.49
CA GLU A 153 6.43 9.42 17.42
C GLU A 153 6.80 8.03 16.86
N LEU A 154 6.25 7.68 15.68
CA LEU A 154 6.54 6.40 15.07
C LEU A 154 7.97 6.31 14.56
N ARG A 155 8.50 5.11 14.58
CA ARG A 155 9.85 4.77 14.11
C ARG A 155 9.80 4.08 12.77
N VAL A 156 10.83 4.29 11.96
CA VAL A 156 11.02 3.53 10.71
C VAL A 156 11.59 2.16 11.08
N ALA A 157 10.78 1.12 10.91
CA ALA A 157 11.14 -0.28 11.17
C ALA A 157 11.78 -0.98 9.95
N GLY A 158 11.66 -0.37 8.78
CA GLY A 158 12.23 -0.88 7.52
C GLY A 158 11.86 -0.03 6.32
N ALA A 159 12.42 -0.37 5.18
CA ALA A 159 12.10 0.28 3.91
C ALA A 159 11.96 -0.75 2.77
N VAL A 160 11.14 -0.44 1.79
CA VAL A 160 10.94 -1.24 0.58
C VAL A 160 11.09 -0.35 -0.64
N ASP A 161 12.00 -0.71 -1.55
CA ASP A 161 12.13 -0.07 -2.84
C ASP A 161 11.40 -0.91 -3.91
N MET A 162 10.33 -0.37 -4.47
CA MET A 162 9.49 -1.09 -5.43
C MET A 162 9.50 -0.43 -6.80
N ALA A 163 9.66 -1.23 -7.84
CA ALA A 163 9.44 -0.78 -9.22
C ALA A 163 7.94 -0.54 -9.44
N VAL A 164 7.61 0.62 -10.01
CA VAL A 164 6.24 0.97 -10.39
C VAL A 164 6.07 0.69 -11.87
N SER A 165 5.32 -0.36 -12.18
CA SER A 165 4.97 -0.73 -13.56
C SER A 165 3.46 -0.64 -13.75
N HIS A 166 3.06 0.01 -14.81
CA HIS A 166 1.65 0.19 -15.16
C HIS A 166 1.24 -0.75 -16.29
N CYS A 167 0.06 -1.35 -16.13
CA CYS A 167 -0.57 -2.22 -17.12
C CYS A 167 -1.88 -1.60 -17.60
N LEU A 168 -2.22 -1.84 -18.86
CA LEU A 168 -3.58 -1.62 -19.37
C LEU A 168 -4.41 -2.85 -19.04
N LEU A 169 -5.47 -2.67 -18.26
CA LEU A 169 -6.31 -3.73 -17.72
C LEU A 169 -7.73 -3.62 -18.24
N ALA A 170 -8.30 -4.72 -18.68
CA ALA A 170 -9.68 -4.78 -19.13
C ALA A 170 -10.40 -6.04 -18.63
N PRO A 171 -11.74 -6.11 -18.64
CA PRO A 171 -12.46 -7.33 -18.34
C PRO A 171 -12.05 -8.45 -19.30
N PRO A 172 -11.97 -9.72 -18.84
CA PRO A 172 -11.62 -10.85 -19.69
C PRO A 172 -12.50 -10.92 -20.94
N GLY A 173 -11.85 -11.13 -22.09
CA GLY A 173 -12.53 -11.19 -23.39
C GLY A 173 -12.95 -9.84 -23.96
N ALA A 174 -12.53 -8.72 -23.41
CA ALA A 174 -12.77 -7.40 -24.00
C ALA A 174 -11.98 -7.25 -25.32
N ASP A 175 -12.64 -6.75 -26.37
CA ASP A 175 -11.93 -6.43 -27.61
C ASP A 175 -11.11 -5.13 -27.40
N HIS A 176 -9.79 -5.26 -27.35
CA HIS A 176 -8.88 -4.13 -27.17
C HIS A 176 -9.01 -3.03 -28.25
N ARG A 177 -9.56 -3.36 -29.43
CA ARG A 177 -9.82 -2.41 -30.53
C ARG A 177 -11.00 -1.50 -30.23
N GLU A 178 -11.90 -1.92 -29.34
CA GLU A 178 -13.06 -1.13 -28.92
C GLU A 178 -12.75 -0.21 -27.75
N LEU A 179 -11.59 -0.35 -27.10
CA LEU A 179 -11.19 0.52 -25.99
C LEU A 179 -11.05 1.97 -26.48
N ARG A 180 -11.64 2.89 -25.72
CA ARG A 180 -11.62 4.34 -25.98
C ARG A 180 -11.21 5.14 -24.75
N THR A 181 -11.57 4.66 -23.57
CA THR A 181 -11.38 5.38 -22.30
C THR A 181 -10.53 4.56 -21.34
N VAL A 182 -9.59 5.21 -20.69
CA VAL A 182 -8.76 4.60 -19.63
C VAL A 182 -8.90 5.38 -18.35
N TYR A 183 -9.20 4.68 -17.26
CA TYR A 183 -9.36 5.24 -15.91
C TYR A 183 -8.12 4.97 -15.08
N SER A 184 -7.61 5.97 -14.39
CA SER A 184 -6.55 5.82 -13.39
C SER A 184 -6.36 7.11 -12.59
N HIS A 185 -5.52 7.06 -11.56
CA HIS A 185 -5.06 8.26 -10.88
C HIS A 185 -4.27 9.18 -11.84
N GLY A 186 -4.44 10.49 -11.73
CA GLY A 186 -3.84 11.48 -12.64
C GLY A 186 -2.32 11.33 -12.81
N GLN A 187 -1.61 10.96 -11.74
CA GLN A 187 -0.17 10.70 -11.83
C GLN A 187 0.15 9.50 -12.73
N ALA A 188 -0.61 8.41 -12.64
CA ALA A 188 -0.40 7.23 -13.49
C ALA A 188 -0.77 7.52 -14.95
N LEU A 189 -1.85 8.29 -15.20
CA LEU A 189 -2.19 8.78 -16.53
C LEU A 189 -1.05 9.62 -17.13
N SER A 190 -0.49 10.53 -16.36
CA SER A 190 0.67 11.36 -16.76
C SER A 190 1.90 10.51 -17.09
N GLN A 191 2.17 9.47 -16.30
CA GLN A 191 3.29 8.54 -16.51
C GLN A 191 3.09 7.61 -17.71
N CYS A 192 1.86 7.46 -18.23
CA CYS A 192 1.52 6.63 -19.39
C CYS A 192 1.07 7.47 -20.59
N ARG A 193 1.37 8.78 -20.60
CA ARG A 193 0.85 9.73 -21.57
C ARG A 193 1.14 9.33 -23.01
N ARG A 194 2.37 8.92 -23.34
CA ARG A 194 2.75 8.52 -24.71
C ARG A 194 1.97 7.31 -25.18
N PHE A 195 1.72 6.36 -24.27
CA PHE A 195 0.91 5.18 -24.61
C PHE A 195 -0.55 5.56 -24.89
N ILE A 196 -1.15 6.40 -24.04
CA ILE A 196 -2.53 6.89 -24.18
C ILE A 196 -2.71 7.62 -25.53
N GLU A 197 -1.84 8.59 -25.81
CA GLU A 197 -1.88 9.38 -27.06
C GLU A 197 -1.69 8.50 -28.31
N ARG A 198 -0.72 7.58 -28.30
CA ARG A 198 -0.42 6.69 -29.45
C ARG A 198 -1.58 5.76 -29.79
N ASN A 199 -2.36 5.35 -28.80
CA ASN A 199 -3.49 4.45 -28.99
C ASN A 199 -4.83 5.19 -29.12
N GLY A 200 -4.84 6.52 -29.14
CA GLY A 200 -6.06 7.33 -29.27
C GLY A 200 -7.05 7.12 -28.14
N LEU A 201 -6.53 6.87 -26.92
CA LEU A 201 -7.33 6.67 -25.73
C LEU A 201 -7.60 8.01 -25.02
N GLU A 202 -8.72 8.10 -24.34
CA GLU A 202 -9.06 9.21 -23.46
C GLU A 202 -8.74 8.82 -22.00
N GLY A 203 -7.87 9.59 -21.34
CA GLY A 203 -7.55 9.41 -19.93
C GLY A 203 -8.56 10.12 -19.03
N VAL A 204 -9.20 9.38 -18.13
CA VAL A 204 -10.14 9.91 -17.14
C VAL A 204 -9.57 9.73 -15.75
N ASP A 205 -9.47 10.84 -15.01
CA ASP A 205 -8.94 10.84 -13.65
C ASP A 205 -9.86 10.08 -12.70
N TRP A 206 -9.26 9.26 -11.83
CA TRP A 206 -9.92 8.47 -10.81
C TRP A 206 -9.17 8.63 -9.49
N PHE A 207 -9.84 8.44 -8.36
CA PHE A 207 -9.24 8.72 -7.06
C PHE A 207 -7.99 7.88 -6.74
N ASP A 208 -7.88 6.64 -7.26
CA ASP A 208 -6.67 5.82 -7.17
C ASP A 208 -6.60 4.78 -8.31
N THR A 209 -5.39 4.20 -8.56
CA THR A 209 -5.16 3.24 -9.64
C THR A 209 -5.87 1.91 -9.40
N ALA A 210 -5.87 1.41 -8.18
CA ALA A 210 -6.50 0.13 -7.81
C ALA A 210 -8.02 0.27 -7.80
N GLY A 211 -8.54 1.41 -7.35
CA GLY A 211 -9.97 1.74 -7.41
C GLY A 211 -10.48 1.82 -8.83
N ALA A 212 -9.69 2.35 -9.76
CA ALA A 212 -10.03 2.32 -11.19
C ALA A 212 -10.11 0.87 -11.72
N ALA A 213 -9.14 0.01 -11.36
CA ALA A 213 -9.18 -1.40 -11.73
C ALA A 213 -10.41 -2.11 -11.14
N ARG A 214 -10.72 -1.87 -9.87
CA ARG A 214 -11.91 -2.40 -9.22
C ARG A 214 -13.19 -1.95 -9.92
N MET A 215 -13.33 -0.67 -10.25
CA MET A 215 -14.48 -0.14 -10.97
C MET A 215 -14.66 -0.83 -12.33
N ILE A 216 -13.57 -0.99 -13.10
CA ILE A 216 -13.61 -1.72 -14.39
C ILE A 216 -14.05 -3.16 -14.20
N ALA A 217 -13.60 -3.86 -13.15
CA ALA A 217 -14.00 -5.23 -12.86
C ALA A 217 -15.48 -5.36 -12.48
N GLU A 218 -15.96 -4.45 -11.62
CA GLU A 218 -17.32 -4.48 -11.06
C GLU A 218 -18.36 -3.95 -12.04
N GLU A 219 -18.12 -2.80 -12.68
CA GLU A 219 -19.10 -2.10 -13.50
C GLU A 219 -19.05 -2.48 -14.99
N ARG A 220 -17.86 -2.90 -15.47
CA ARG A 220 -17.58 -3.31 -16.85
C ARG A 220 -18.10 -2.30 -17.90
N PRO A 221 -17.77 -1.02 -17.80
CA PRO A 221 -18.21 -0.03 -18.75
C PRO A 221 -17.70 -0.36 -20.16
N LYS A 222 -18.57 -0.22 -21.15
CA LYS A 222 -18.26 -0.57 -22.54
C LYS A 222 -17.13 0.31 -23.09
N GLY A 223 -16.12 -0.30 -23.70
CA GLY A 223 -15.01 0.43 -24.32
C GLY A 223 -14.05 1.07 -23.32
N ALA A 224 -14.07 0.64 -22.05
CA ALA A 224 -13.26 1.19 -20.98
C ALA A 224 -12.23 0.18 -20.46
N ALA A 225 -11.10 0.70 -19.97
CA ALA A 225 -10.02 -0.03 -19.35
C ALA A 225 -9.48 0.74 -18.15
N ALA A 226 -8.65 0.10 -17.32
CA ALA A 226 -7.91 0.77 -16.24
C ALA A 226 -6.41 0.76 -16.52
N ILE A 227 -5.71 1.76 -16.01
CA ILE A 227 -4.26 1.73 -15.88
C ILE A 227 -3.93 1.49 -14.40
N ALA A 228 -3.39 0.31 -14.09
CA ALA A 228 -3.06 -0.07 -12.72
C ALA A 228 -1.90 -1.09 -12.67
N SER A 229 -1.60 -1.61 -11.49
CA SER A 229 -0.56 -2.62 -11.28
C SER A 229 -0.98 -4.00 -11.79
N ARG A 230 0.00 -4.87 -12.07
CA ARG A 230 -0.24 -6.31 -12.32
C ARG A 230 -0.97 -6.96 -11.13
N PHE A 231 -0.62 -6.57 -9.92
CA PHE A 231 -1.26 -7.08 -8.71
C PHE A 231 -2.75 -6.75 -8.66
N ALA A 232 -3.16 -5.54 -9.07
CA ALA A 232 -4.57 -5.19 -9.20
C ALA A 232 -5.30 -6.03 -10.26
N ALA A 233 -4.62 -6.39 -11.37
CA ALA A 233 -5.20 -7.28 -12.38
C ALA A 233 -5.51 -8.66 -11.80
N GLU A 234 -4.57 -9.25 -11.08
CA GLU A 234 -4.70 -10.56 -10.44
C GLU A 234 -5.83 -10.54 -9.40
N LEU A 235 -5.86 -9.51 -8.55
CA LEU A 235 -6.84 -9.36 -7.48
C LEU A 235 -8.28 -9.22 -8.00
N TYR A 236 -8.47 -8.41 -9.04
CA TYR A 236 -9.80 -8.12 -9.58
C TYR A 236 -10.19 -8.99 -10.78
N GLY A 237 -9.36 -9.98 -11.13
CA GLY A 237 -9.65 -10.89 -12.25
C GLY A 237 -9.72 -10.17 -13.61
N LEU A 238 -8.90 -9.15 -13.79
CA LEU A 238 -8.79 -8.42 -15.05
C LEU A 238 -7.70 -9.02 -15.95
N GLU A 239 -7.90 -8.93 -17.25
CA GLU A 239 -6.91 -9.31 -18.25
C GLU A 239 -5.91 -8.17 -18.47
N ILE A 240 -4.62 -8.51 -18.50
CA ILE A 240 -3.57 -7.56 -18.87
C ILE A 240 -3.49 -7.49 -20.38
N ILE A 241 -4.06 -6.44 -20.95
CA ILE A 241 -4.01 -6.19 -22.40
C ILE A 241 -2.61 -5.78 -22.84
N LYS A 242 -1.92 -4.97 -22.03
CA LYS A 242 -0.55 -4.56 -22.26
C LYS A 242 0.15 -4.28 -20.95
N ASP A 243 1.35 -4.82 -20.80
CA ASP A 243 2.24 -4.60 -19.65
C ASP A 243 3.28 -3.53 -19.96
N GLY A 244 3.78 -2.85 -18.93
CA GLY A 244 4.90 -1.92 -19.03
C GLY A 244 4.60 -0.72 -19.94
N ILE A 245 3.43 -0.09 -19.76
CA ILE A 245 2.95 1.02 -20.60
C ILE A 245 3.45 2.40 -20.15
N GLN A 246 4.17 2.49 -19.04
CA GLN A 246 4.74 3.74 -18.53
C GLN A 246 5.82 4.28 -19.47
N ASP A 247 5.92 5.61 -19.53
CA ASP A 247 6.86 6.35 -20.39
C ASP A 247 8.34 6.18 -19.97
N SER A 248 8.58 5.90 -18.69
CA SER A 248 9.91 5.66 -18.13
C SER A 248 9.99 4.29 -17.46
N PRO A 249 10.96 3.43 -17.84
CA PRO A 249 11.12 2.12 -17.22
C PRO A 249 11.72 2.18 -15.81
N ASN A 250 12.33 3.30 -15.43
CA ASN A 250 13.06 3.46 -14.17
C ASN A 250 12.19 4.08 -13.06
N ASN A 251 10.87 3.89 -13.11
CA ASN A 251 9.97 4.38 -12.09
C ASN A 251 10.02 3.48 -10.85
N ARG A 252 10.44 4.03 -9.72
CA ARG A 252 10.50 3.33 -8.43
C ARG A 252 9.89 4.20 -7.34
N THR A 253 9.28 3.56 -6.37
CA THR A 253 8.78 4.21 -5.15
C THR A 253 9.46 3.57 -3.95
N ARG A 254 9.99 4.41 -3.07
CA ARG A 254 10.49 4.01 -1.77
C ARG A 254 9.37 4.14 -0.75
N PHE A 255 9.15 3.07 0.00
CA PHE A 255 8.18 3.01 1.09
C PHE A 255 8.91 2.86 2.41
N PHE A 256 8.45 3.56 3.45
CA PHE A 256 8.85 3.30 4.82
C PHE A 256 7.82 2.38 5.50
N VAL A 257 8.33 1.48 6.31
CA VAL A 257 7.54 0.68 7.24
C VAL A 257 7.66 1.31 8.62
N LEU A 258 6.53 1.70 9.17
CA LEU A 258 6.42 2.42 10.43
C LEU A 258 5.95 1.49 11.55
N ALA A 259 6.48 1.67 12.76
CA ALA A 259 6.07 0.96 13.97
C ALA A 259 6.19 1.88 15.19
N LYS A 260 5.53 1.52 16.31
CA LYS A 260 5.65 2.25 17.59
C LYS A 260 7.05 2.15 18.18
N GLU A 261 7.66 0.97 18.07
CA GLU A 261 8.99 0.70 18.60
C GLU A 261 9.92 0.32 17.45
N ALA A 262 11.18 0.75 17.53
CA ALA A 262 12.20 0.24 16.63
C ALA A 262 12.28 -1.28 16.84
N ARG A 263 12.12 -2.05 15.78
CA ARG A 263 12.22 -3.51 15.84
C ARG A 263 13.60 -3.85 16.41
N GLN A 264 13.66 -4.36 17.63
CA GLN A 264 14.86 -5.08 18.06
C GLN A 264 15.06 -6.18 17.03
N ALA A 265 16.23 -6.22 16.39
CA ALA A 265 16.55 -7.18 15.36
C ALA A 265 16.52 -8.61 15.92
N THR A 266 15.32 -9.16 16.05
CA THR A 266 15.08 -10.58 16.15
C THR A 266 14.75 -11.03 14.74
N ASN A 267 15.77 -11.52 14.02
CA ASN A 267 15.66 -12.32 12.83
C ASN A 267 14.42 -12.01 11.97
N GLY A 268 14.51 -10.94 11.15
CA GLY A 268 13.84 -11.00 9.85
C GLY A 268 14.22 -12.35 9.23
N PRO A 269 13.44 -12.92 8.30
CA PRO A 269 13.83 -14.17 7.70
C PRO A 269 15.30 -14.05 7.33
N ALA A 270 16.12 -14.96 7.90
CA ALA A 270 17.54 -15.03 7.63
C ALA A 270 17.70 -14.90 6.11
N ASP A 271 18.77 -14.24 5.66
CA ASP A 271 19.19 -14.17 4.27
C ASP A 271 18.75 -15.45 3.52
N GLY A 272 17.47 -15.52 3.22
CA GLY A 272 16.86 -16.52 2.37
C GLY A 272 17.07 -16.03 0.96
N ASP A 273 18.03 -16.65 0.30
CA ASP A 273 18.17 -16.75 -1.14
C ASP A 273 16.83 -16.36 -1.83
N HIS A 274 16.68 -15.11 -2.26
CA HIS A 274 15.59 -14.68 -3.12
C HIS A 274 15.77 -15.36 -4.47
N GLY A 275 15.52 -16.67 -4.43
CA GLY A 275 15.47 -17.57 -5.54
C GLY A 275 14.41 -17.14 -6.53
N ARG A 276 14.90 -16.73 -7.67
CA ARG A 276 14.35 -16.93 -9.00
C ARG A 276 12.82 -16.91 -9.13
N ALA A 277 12.30 -15.73 -9.41
CA ALA A 277 11.13 -15.61 -10.26
C ALA A 277 11.57 -14.85 -11.53
N GLY A 278 11.63 -15.57 -12.67
CA GLY A 278 11.55 -15.03 -14.02
C GLY A 278 12.68 -14.09 -14.46
N ASP A 279 13.75 -14.70 -14.98
CA ASP A 279 14.77 -14.09 -15.83
C ASP A 279 14.14 -13.32 -17.01
N HIS A 280 14.22 -11.99 -17.02
CA HIS A 280 14.33 -11.12 -18.20
C HIS A 280 14.79 -9.72 -17.77
N GLY A 281 16.10 -9.50 -17.82
CA GLY A 281 16.68 -8.17 -17.71
C GLY A 281 18.07 -8.17 -17.06
N ARG A 282 19.11 -7.98 -17.89
CA ARG A 282 20.53 -7.93 -17.53
C ARG A 282 20.79 -7.16 -16.23
N ALA A 283 21.46 -7.83 -15.31
CA ALA A 283 22.05 -7.27 -14.10
C ALA A 283 23.02 -6.13 -14.48
N GLY A 284 22.61 -4.91 -14.18
CA GLY A 284 23.54 -3.82 -13.91
C GLY A 284 24.06 -4.02 -12.48
N ASP A 285 25.33 -3.82 -12.30
CA ASP A 285 26.14 -3.91 -11.09
C ASP A 285 25.42 -3.26 -9.88
N HIS A 286 24.69 -4.06 -9.12
CA HIS A 286 24.11 -3.65 -7.84
C HIS A 286 25.16 -3.97 -6.78
N GLY A 287 26.04 -3.01 -6.54
CA GLY A 287 26.81 -2.96 -5.30
C GLY A 287 25.85 -3.25 -4.13
N LYS A 288 26.29 -4.08 -3.18
CA LYS A 288 25.58 -4.40 -1.93
C LYS A 288 24.85 -3.15 -1.47
N ALA A 289 23.52 -3.18 -1.44
CA ALA A 289 22.72 -2.12 -0.86
C ALA A 289 23.14 -2.02 0.60
N GLY A 290 24.04 -1.11 0.91
CA GLY A 290 24.44 -0.80 2.27
C GLY A 290 23.22 -0.32 3.05
N ASP A 291 23.21 -0.54 4.34
CA ASP A 291 22.20 -0.01 5.24
C ASP A 291 22.05 1.50 5.01
N LYS A 292 20.82 1.99 5.00
CA LYS A 292 20.50 3.41 4.89
C LYS A 292 19.74 3.83 6.13
N CYS A 293 20.15 4.95 6.72
CA CYS A 293 19.42 5.61 7.78
C CYS A 293 18.71 6.86 7.27
N SER A 294 17.61 7.19 7.91
CA SER A 294 16.88 8.44 7.73
C SER A 294 16.82 9.17 9.07
N ALA A 295 17.10 10.45 9.06
CA ALA A 295 17.01 11.29 10.24
C ALA A 295 16.30 12.61 9.92
N VAL A 296 15.66 13.19 10.94
CA VAL A 296 15.02 14.50 10.86
C VAL A 296 15.70 15.41 11.89
N PHE A 297 16.14 16.57 11.44
CA PHE A 297 16.69 17.61 12.29
C PHE A 297 15.80 18.84 12.26
N PHE A 298 15.61 19.45 13.40
CA PHE A 298 14.95 20.75 13.50
C PHE A 298 16.03 21.83 13.49
N ALA A 299 15.97 22.72 12.53
CA ALA A 299 16.93 23.82 12.41
C ALA A 299 16.21 25.15 12.52
N ASP A 300 16.76 26.05 13.34
CA ASP A 300 16.36 27.45 13.38
C ASP A 300 16.58 28.09 12.01
N ASP A 301 15.71 29.02 11.60
CA ASP A 301 15.91 29.82 10.39
C ASP A 301 17.06 30.86 10.57
N LYS A 302 18.28 30.32 10.61
CA LYS A 302 19.52 31.10 10.74
C LYS A 302 20.51 30.72 9.65
N ALA A 303 21.22 31.73 9.15
CA ALA A 303 22.29 31.51 8.20
C ALA A 303 23.33 30.52 8.79
N GLY A 304 23.58 29.43 8.07
CA GLY A 304 24.55 28.39 8.47
C GLY A 304 23.99 27.22 9.27
N ALA A 305 22.72 27.23 9.72
CA ALA A 305 22.15 26.14 10.50
C ALA A 305 22.21 24.80 9.74
N LEU A 306 21.77 24.76 8.49
CA LEU A 306 21.88 23.57 7.64
C LEU A 306 23.35 23.14 7.44
N PHE A 307 24.25 24.11 7.23
CA PHE A 307 25.68 23.83 7.03
C PHE A 307 26.27 23.09 8.23
N ALA A 308 25.94 23.52 9.44
CA ALA A 308 26.46 22.90 10.67
C ALA A 308 26.06 21.41 10.76
N VAL A 309 24.84 21.06 10.39
CA VAL A 309 24.39 19.66 10.32
C VAL A 309 25.17 18.89 9.25
N LEU A 310 25.28 19.45 8.03
CA LEU A 310 25.95 18.78 6.91
C LEU A 310 27.45 18.60 7.16
N GLU A 311 28.09 19.53 7.85
CA GLU A 311 29.53 19.48 8.23
C GLU A 311 29.80 18.25 9.12
N VAL A 312 28.95 17.96 10.07
CA VAL A 312 29.07 16.77 10.94
C VAL A 312 29.12 15.47 10.15
N PHE A 313 28.22 15.31 9.17
CA PHE A 313 28.18 14.12 8.33
C PHE A 313 29.38 14.05 7.37
N ALA A 314 29.80 15.20 6.82
CA ALA A 314 30.97 15.28 5.96
C ALA A 314 32.26 14.92 6.71
N GLU A 315 32.48 15.45 7.92
CA GLU A 315 33.62 15.09 8.80
C GLU A 315 33.62 13.59 9.19
N ALA A 316 32.44 13.01 9.40
CA ALA A 316 32.30 11.58 9.68
C ALA A 316 32.49 10.69 8.45
N GLY A 317 32.65 11.27 7.24
CA GLY A 317 32.76 10.54 5.98
C GLY A 317 31.46 9.82 5.57
N ILE A 318 30.33 10.27 6.08
CA ILE A 318 29.00 9.66 5.82
C ILE A 318 28.40 10.29 4.56
N ASN A 319 28.10 9.46 3.56
CA ASN A 319 27.52 9.92 2.30
C ASN A 319 26.01 10.16 2.44
N LEU A 320 25.57 11.38 2.21
CA LEU A 320 24.15 11.75 2.17
C LEU A 320 23.55 11.37 0.81
N THR A 321 22.42 10.69 0.84
CA THR A 321 21.71 10.23 -0.36
C THR A 321 20.42 11.01 -0.63
N ARG A 322 19.94 11.78 0.36
CA ARG A 322 18.77 12.66 0.26
C ARG A 322 18.92 13.81 1.26
N ILE A 323 18.50 15.00 0.85
CA ILE A 323 18.33 16.16 1.72
C ILE A 323 17.04 16.85 1.30
N GLU A 324 16.18 17.14 2.26
CA GLU A 324 14.90 17.81 2.02
C GLU A 324 14.53 18.69 3.20
N SER A 325 14.04 19.89 2.93
CA SER A 325 13.49 20.77 3.95
C SER A 325 11.96 20.73 3.91
N VAL A 326 11.35 20.49 5.06
CA VAL A 326 9.89 20.47 5.26
C VAL A 326 9.54 21.62 6.20
N PRO A 327 8.74 22.61 5.77
CA PRO A 327 8.29 23.66 6.68
C PRO A 327 7.38 23.06 7.76
N THR A 328 7.63 23.44 9.02
CA THR A 328 6.85 22.98 10.18
C THR A 328 5.94 24.08 10.73
N GLU A 329 6.52 25.20 11.12
CA GLU A 329 5.83 26.42 11.53
C GLU A 329 6.38 27.61 10.77
N PRO A 330 5.73 28.79 10.79
CA PRO A 330 6.28 29.97 10.12
C PRO A 330 7.66 30.35 10.67
N GLY A 331 8.69 30.12 9.87
CA GLY A 331 10.09 30.37 10.22
C GLY A 331 10.88 29.16 10.71
N ASP A 332 10.25 28.00 10.90
CA ASP A 332 10.92 26.77 11.33
C ASP A 332 10.87 25.70 10.24
N TYR A 333 11.99 24.98 10.09
CA TYR A 333 12.14 23.93 9.09
C TYR A 333 12.64 22.63 9.75
N ALA A 334 12.02 21.52 9.39
CA ALA A 334 12.59 20.22 9.58
C ALA A 334 13.42 19.82 8.36
N ILE A 335 14.62 19.33 8.57
CA ILE A 335 15.52 18.86 7.52
C ILE A 335 15.53 17.34 7.56
N PHE A 336 15.00 16.73 6.52
CA PHE A 336 15.07 15.31 6.28
C PHE A 336 16.37 14.96 5.59
N ILE A 337 17.15 14.04 6.12
CA ILE A 337 18.31 13.46 5.46
C ILE A 337 18.25 11.95 5.44
N ASP A 338 18.61 11.39 4.29
CA ASP A 338 18.93 9.97 4.16
C ASP A 338 20.43 9.84 3.92
N PHE A 339 21.06 8.88 4.58
CA PHE A 339 22.50 8.67 4.47
C PHE A 339 22.85 7.18 4.48
N ALA A 340 24.02 6.85 3.93
CA ALA A 340 24.57 5.51 3.94
C ALA A 340 25.14 5.19 5.33
N GLY A 341 24.80 4.02 5.86
CA GLY A 341 25.24 3.53 7.18
C GLY A 341 24.06 2.98 7.99
N SER A 342 24.40 2.39 9.12
CA SER A 342 23.47 1.82 10.08
C SER A 342 23.43 2.66 11.37
N ASP A 343 22.28 2.69 12.03
CA ASP A 343 22.14 3.23 13.39
C ASP A 343 22.99 2.49 14.46
N ARG A 344 23.68 1.41 14.06
CA ARG A 344 24.65 0.66 14.86
C ARG A 344 26.10 1.03 14.59
N ASP A 345 26.35 1.78 13.52
CA ASP A 345 27.69 2.22 13.18
C ASP A 345 28.13 3.31 14.14
N GLU A 346 29.28 3.13 14.79
CA GLU A 346 29.81 4.08 15.77
C GLU A 346 29.99 5.49 15.18
N ALA A 347 30.36 5.59 13.90
CA ALA A 347 30.51 6.86 13.20
C ALA A 347 29.15 7.54 13.02
N VAL A 348 28.08 6.77 12.72
CA VAL A 348 26.70 7.28 12.56
C VAL A 348 26.16 7.74 13.90
N ILE A 349 26.31 6.93 14.97
CA ILE A 349 25.85 7.31 16.31
C ILE A 349 26.49 8.63 16.74
N LYS A 350 27.84 8.75 16.62
CA LYS A 350 28.56 9.98 16.96
C LYS A 350 28.14 11.18 16.13
N ALA A 351 27.84 10.96 14.85
CA ALA A 351 27.37 12.04 13.97
C ALA A 351 25.95 12.51 14.36
N LEU A 352 25.05 11.58 14.67
CA LEU A 352 23.71 11.92 15.14
C LEU A 352 23.74 12.67 16.48
N ASP A 353 24.54 12.21 17.46
CA ASP A 353 24.70 12.87 18.77
C ASP A 353 25.29 14.30 18.66
N ARG A 354 26.10 14.56 17.64
CA ARG A 354 26.69 15.89 17.43
C ARG A 354 25.79 16.83 16.64
N ALA A 355 24.88 16.27 15.84
CA ALA A 355 23.98 17.02 14.97
C ALA A 355 22.65 17.38 15.66
N GLY A 356 22.26 16.67 16.72
CA GLY A 356 21.08 16.92 17.56
C GLY A 356 21.47 17.64 18.81
#